data_7e34d06b16a743fefc38e9e5803ecf15
#
_entry.id   7e34d06b16a743fefc38e9e5803ecf15
#
_cell.length_a   1.000
_cell.length_b   1.000
_cell.length_c   1.000
_cell.angle_alpha   90.00
_cell.angle_beta   90.00
_cell.angle_gamma   90.00
#
_symmetry.space_group_name_H-M   'P 1'
#
loop_
_entity.id
_entity.type
_entity.pdbx_description
1 polymer ?
#
loop_
_entity_poly.entity_id
_entity_poly.type
_entity_poly.pdbx_seq_one_letter_code
_entity_poly.pdbx_strand_id
1 'polypeptide(L)'
;MDYMVTNAITPLLVSMGHTVTFHVIIVGGDNLTGTVDGFKQIVTQFAPEARIIVWLNPFFGTIERGGKSFEDFGVYRENRAHVSAVLYYPDFPKDTFGKSFALLQKDRLTFAEVCDEEQAPQDYDLMTRHRIGMIRQRVFTMLDAARVL
;
A
#
# COMPACT_ATOMS: atom_id res chain seq x y z
N MET A 1 -12.10 -11.47 -6.41
CA MET A 1 -12.99 -10.30 -6.21
C MET A 1 -14.46 -10.71 -6.29
N ASP A 2 -14.84 -11.56 -7.22
CA ASP A 2 -16.23 -12.02 -7.39
C ASP A 2 -16.87 -12.61 -6.13
N TYR A 3 -16.11 -13.40 -5.35
CA TYR A 3 -16.65 -14.00 -4.13
C TYR A 3 -17.14 -12.97 -3.10
N MET A 4 -16.40 -11.91 -2.87
CA MET A 4 -16.77 -10.85 -1.92
C MET A 4 -18.02 -10.09 -2.39
N VAL A 5 -18.13 -9.85 -3.68
CA VAL A 5 -19.28 -9.16 -4.28
C VAL A 5 -20.51 -10.06 -4.29
N THR A 6 -20.35 -11.28 -4.80
CA THR A 6 -21.47 -12.25 -4.92
C THR A 6 -22.10 -12.58 -3.57
N ASN A 7 -21.29 -12.64 -2.51
CA ASN A 7 -21.78 -12.98 -1.16
C ASN A 7 -22.06 -11.74 -0.29
N ALA A 8 -22.01 -10.53 -0.86
CA ALA A 8 -22.24 -9.27 -0.14
C ALA A 8 -21.44 -9.17 1.18
N ILE A 9 -20.17 -9.59 1.17
CA ILE A 9 -19.33 -9.67 2.39
C ILE A 9 -19.11 -8.28 3.00
N THR A 10 -18.86 -7.26 2.17
CA THR A 10 -18.63 -5.89 2.67
C THR A 10 -19.87 -5.32 3.36
N PRO A 11 -21.08 -5.35 2.76
CA PRO A 11 -22.31 -4.94 3.44
C PRO A 11 -22.57 -5.73 4.74
N LEU A 12 -22.29 -7.03 4.75
CA LEU A 12 -22.46 -7.85 5.94
C LEU A 12 -21.56 -7.36 7.08
N LEU A 13 -20.26 -7.16 6.82
CA LEU A 13 -19.32 -6.68 7.83
C LEU A 13 -19.71 -5.30 8.36
N VAL A 14 -20.12 -4.39 7.47
CA VAL A 14 -20.57 -3.06 7.85
C VAL A 14 -21.84 -3.13 8.71
N SER A 15 -22.80 -4.00 8.38
CA SER A 15 -24.01 -4.20 9.19
C SER A 15 -23.72 -4.75 10.59
N MET A 16 -22.59 -5.47 10.75
CA MET A 16 -22.09 -5.95 12.05
C MET A 16 -21.29 -4.90 12.82
N GLY A 17 -21.17 -3.66 12.30
CA GLY A 17 -20.46 -2.56 12.95
C GLY A 17 -18.97 -2.51 12.65
N HIS A 18 -18.48 -3.31 11.69
CA HIS A 18 -17.07 -3.26 11.27
C HIS A 18 -16.82 -2.17 10.23
N THR A 19 -15.64 -1.54 10.32
CA THR A 19 -15.14 -0.67 9.26
C THR A 19 -14.31 -1.50 8.28
N VAL A 20 -14.72 -1.53 7.02
CA VAL A 20 -13.95 -2.20 5.95
C VAL A 20 -13.08 -1.18 5.24
N THR A 21 -11.79 -1.49 5.08
CA THR A 21 -10.84 -0.63 4.38
C THR A 21 -10.13 -1.43 3.29
N PHE A 22 -10.19 -0.94 2.05
CA PHE A 22 -9.41 -1.49 0.94
C PHE A 22 -8.15 -0.66 0.74
N HIS A 23 -6.99 -1.32 0.79
CA HIS A 23 -5.71 -0.76 0.41
C HIS A 23 -5.44 -1.13 -1.04
N VAL A 24 -5.50 -0.15 -1.93
CA VAL A 24 -5.29 -0.32 -3.36
C VAL A 24 -3.91 0.19 -3.73
N ILE A 25 -3.09 -0.66 -4.32
CA ILE A 25 -1.72 -0.32 -4.71
C ILE A 25 -1.68 0.02 -6.19
N ILE A 26 -1.31 1.25 -6.50
CA ILE A 26 -0.99 1.71 -7.87
C ILE A 26 0.51 1.56 -8.08
N VAL A 27 0.87 0.83 -9.09
CA VAL A 27 2.27 0.54 -9.43
C VAL A 27 2.64 1.24 -10.73
N GLY A 28 3.80 1.86 -10.76
CA GLY A 28 4.30 2.55 -11.95
C GLY A 28 4.85 1.60 -13.02
N GLY A 29 5.31 2.16 -14.14
CA GLY A 29 5.85 1.41 -15.27
C GLY A 29 4.79 0.60 -16.02
N ASP A 30 5.16 -0.59 -16.50
CA ASP A 30 4.30 -1.45 -17.35
C ASP A 30 3.00 -1.88 -16.65
N ASN A 31 3.00 -1.92 -15.34
CA ASN A 31 1.84 -2.34 -14.54
C ASN A 31 0.85 -1.21 -14.24
N LEU A 32 1.15 0.03 -14.63
CA LEU A 32 0.34 1.19 -14.29
C LEU A 32 -1.11 1.05 -14.78
N THR A 33 -1.29 0.64 -16.03
CA THR A 33 -2.64 0.48 -16.59
C THR A 33 -3.46 -0.54 -15.81
N GLY A 34 -2.91 -1.73 -15.59
CA GLY A 34 -3.62 -2.80 -14.88
C GLY A 34 -3.98 -2.44 -13.44
N THR A 35 -3.09 -1.73 -12.73
CA THR A 35 -3.36 -1.31 -11.35
C THR A 35 -4.37 -0.16 -11.27
N VAL A 36 -4.38 0.75 -12.24
CA VAL A 36 -5.40 1.81 -12.36
C VAL A 36 -6.78 1.22 -12.70
N ASP A 37 -6.84 0.22 -13.58
CA ASP A 37 -8.08 -0.49 -13.89
C ASP A 37 -8.60 -1.26 -12.66
N GLY A 38 -7.71 -1.89 -11.90
CA GLY A 38 -8.04 -2.53 -10.62
C GLY A 38 -8.61 -1.54 -9.60
N PHE A 39 -8.02 -0.35 -9.48
CA PHE A 39 -8.56 0.73 -8.65
C PHE A 39 -9.98 1.09 -9.06
N LYS A 40 -10.23 1.31 -10.35
CA LYS A 40 -11.56 1.62 -10.87
C LYS A 40 -12.58 0.55 -10.49
N GLN A 41 -12.23 -0.72 -10.64
CA GLN A 41 -13.11 -1.83 -10.28
C GLN A 41 -13.44 -1.84 -8.79
N ILE A 42 -12.42 -1.66 -7.92
CA ILE A 42 -12.62 -1.64 -6.46
C ILE A 42 -13.52 -0.49 -6.06
N VAL A 43 -13.26 0.72 -6.55
CA VAL A 43 -14.11 1.88 -6.22
C VAL A 43 -15.54 1.65 -6.68
N THR A 44 -15.74 1.18 -7.91
CA THR A 44 -17.09 0.94 -8.46
C THR A 44 -17.87 -0.10 -7.66
N GLN A 45 -17.20 -1.12 -7.12
CA GLN A 45 -17.86 -2.24 -6.47
C GLN A 45 -18.06 -2.04 -4.95
N PHE A 46 -17.17 -1.30 -4.29
CA PHE A 46 -17.16 -1.25 -2.83
C PHE A 46 -17.36 0.16 -2.23
N ALA A 47 -17.27 1.24 -3.00
CA ALA A 47 -17.74 2.52 -2.53
C ALA A 47 -19.28 2.60 -2.69
N PRO A 48 -20.02 3.17 -1.75
CA PRO A 48 -19.60 3.94 -0.58
C PRO A 48 -19.45 3.13 0.73
N GLU A 49 -19.53 1.80 0.68
CA GLU A 49 -19.63 0.94 1.87
C GLU A 49 -18.29 0.75 2.58
N ALA A 50 -17.17 0.96 1.86
CA ALA A 50 -15.83 0.77 2.39
C ALA A 50 -14.97 2.02 2.24
N ARG A 51 -14.00 2.16 3.15
CA ARG A 51 -12.92 3.14 3.01
C ARG A 51 -11.92 2.67 1.95
N ILE A 52 -11.47 3.57 1.10
CA ILE A 52 -10.47 3.24 0.07
C ILE A 52 -9.24 4.10 0.32
N ILE A 53 -8.08 3.44 0.46
CA ILE A 53 -6.77 4.05 0.62
C ILE A 53 -5.92 3.64 -0.56
N VAL A 54 -5.41 4.61 -1.29
CA VAL A 54 -4.55 4.38 -2.45
C VAL A 54 -3.09 4.50 -2.05
N TRP A 55 -2.28 3.50 -2.41
CA TRP A 55 -0.84 3.52 -2.25
C TRP A 55 -0.18 3.71 -3.61
N LEU A 56 0.61 4.75 -3.75
CA LEU A 56 1.40 5.02 -4.94
C LEU A 56 2.79 4.42 -4.75
N ASN A 57 3.09 3.34 -5.48
CA ASN A 57 4.35 2.62 -5.41
C ASN A 57 5.18 2.83 -6.70
N PRO A 58 6.19 3.72 -6.69
CA PRO A 58 7.02 4.02 -7.85
C PRO A 58 8.15 3.00 -8.06
N PHE A 59 8.19 1.90 -7.31
CA PHE A 59 9.32 0.96 -7.34
C PHE A 59 9.64 0.43 -8.74
N PHE A 60 8.60 0.18 -9.57
CA PHE A 60 8.75 -0.35 -10.92
C PHE A 60 8.75 0.72 -12.02
N GLY A 61 8.64 1.99 -11.65
CA GLY A 61 8.66 3.12 -12.57
C GLY A 61 7.79 4.27 -12.10
N THR A 62 7.81 5.37 -12.84
CA THR A 62 7.00 6.55 -12.53
C THR A 62 5.50 6.25 -12.65
N ILE A 63 4.71 6.87 -11.78
CA ILE A 63 3.23 6.78 -11.81
C ILE A 63 2.72 7.99 -12.56
N GLU A 64 3.01 8.01 -13.85
CA GLU A 64 2.65 9.09 -14.76
C GLU A 64 2.15 8.55 -16.09
N ARG A 65 1.23 9.27 -16.72
CA ARG A 65 0.76 8.99 -18.08
C ARG A 65 0.53 10.30 -18.82
N GLY A 66 1.23 10.48 -19.94
CA GLY A 66 1.09 11.70 -20.74
C GLY A 66 1.41 12.98 -19.95
N GLY A 67 2.42 12.95 -19.07
CA GLY A 67 2.83 14.08 -18.23
C GLY A 67 1.87 14.41 -17.08
N LYS A 68 0.90 13.53 -16.79
CA LYS A 68 -0.06 13.68 -15.70
C LYS A 68 0.27 12.73 -14.55
N SER A 69 0.17 13.22 -13.31
CA SER A 69 0.26 12.40 -12.11
C SER A 69 -1.00 11.57 -11.90
N PHE A 70 -0.98 10.62 -10.96
CA PHE A 70 -2.15 9.80 -10.63
C PHE A 70 -3.38 10.65 -10.25
N GLU A 71 -3.17 11.72 -9.50
CA GLU A 71 -4.26 12.60 -9.07
C GLU A 71 -4.92 13.36 -10.24
N ASP A 72 -4.23 13.45 -11.37
CA ASP A 72 -4.76 14.06 -12.59
C ASP A 72 -5.44 13.06 -13.54
N PHE A 73 -5.36 11.76 -13.24
CA PHE A 73 -6.07 10.77 -14.03
C PHE A 73 -7.58 10.93 -13.89
N GLY A 74 -8.30 10.81 -15.02
CA GLY A 74 -9.75 10.93 -15.04
C GLY A 74 -10.42 9.99 -14.03
N VAL A 75 -9.98 8.74 -13.97
CA VAL A 75 -10.52 7.74 -13.04
C VAL A 75 -10.37 8.13 -11.57
N TYR A 76 -9.26 8.77 -11.16
CA TYR A 76 -9.11 9.27 -9.80
C TYR A 76 -10.00 10.48 -9.54
N ARG A 77 -10.00 11.46 -10.44
CA ARG A 77 -10.80 12.68 -10.30
C ARG A 77 -12.30 12.39 -10.18
N GLU A 78 -12.80 11.44 -10.99
CA GLU A 78 -14.19 11.01 -10.94
C GLU A 78 -14.56 10.29 -9.64
N ASN A 79 -13.59 9.63 -9.01
CA ASN A 79 -13.81 8.80 -7.81
C ASN A 79 -13.17 9.38 -6.55
N ARG A 80 -12.63 10.59 -6.61
CA ARG A 80 -11.89 11.20 -5.48
C ARG A 80 -12.71 11.26 -4.18
N ALA A 81 -14.01 11.46 -4.27
CA ALA A 81 -14.89 11.53 -3.10
C ALA A 81 -14.94 10.22 -2.30
N HIS A 82 -14.59 9.09 -2.92
CA HIS A 82 -14.57 7.77 -2.30
C HIS A 82 -13.18 7.38 -1.76
N VAL A 83 -12.14 8.16 -2.06
CA VAL A 83 -10.77 7.90 -1.61
C VAL A 83 -10.52 8.64 -0.30
N SER A 84 -10.29 7.88 0.76
CA SER A 84 -10.03 8.42 2.10
C SER A 84 -8.62 9.02 2.23
N ALA A 85 -7.63 8.41 1.59
CA ALA A 85 -6.25 8.89 1.57
C ALA A 85 -5.49 8.39 0.34
N VAL A 86 -4.49 9.17 -0.09
CA VAL A 86 -3.47 8.77 -1.05
C VAL A 86 -2.13 8.80 -0.32
N LEU A 87 -1.44 7.65 -0.31
CA LEU A 87 -0.17 7.45 0.36
C LEU A 87 0.92 7.24 -0.69
N TYR A 88 2.00 8.01 -0.56
CA TYR A 88 3.16 7.86 -1.44
C TYR A 88 4.16 6.93 -0.79
N TYR A 89 4.36 5.74 -1.38
CA TYR A 89 5.36 4.82 -0.87
C TYR A 89 6.75 5.49 -0.90
N PRO A 90 7.50 5.44 0.21
CA PRO A 90 8.77 6.15 0.29
C PRO A 90 9.75 5.63 -0.76
N ASP A 91 10.34 6.54 -1.51
CA ASP A 91 11.42 6.21 -2.45
C ASP A 91 12.73 6.05 -1.69
N PHE A 92 13.08 4.81 -1.40
CA PHE A 92 14.35 4.46 -0.79
C PHE A 92 15.36 3.96 -1.84
N PRO A 93 16.66 4.24 -1.69
CA PRO A 93 17.69 3.73 -2.59
C PRO A 93 17.65 2.20 -2.70
N LYS A 94 17.50 1.69 -3.93
CA LYS A 94 17.34 0.24 -4.20
C LYS A 94 18.57 -0.56 -3.80
N ASP A 95 19.75 0.02 -3.97
CA ASP A 95 21.03 -0.65 -3.70
C ASP A 95 21.31 -0.90 -2.21
N THR A 96 20.63 -0.21 -1.33
CA THR A 96 20.79 -0.32 0.12
C THR A 96 19.48 -0.78 0.78
N PHE A 97 18.51 0.10 0.87
CA PHE A 97 17.21 -0.18 1.48
C PHE A 97 16.45 -1.28 0.75
N GLY A 98 16.48 -1.29 -0.59
CA GLY A 98 15.83 -2.33 -1.39
C GLY A 98 16.41 -3.71 -1.10
N LYS A 99 17.72 -3.84 -0.96
CA LYS A 99 18.38 -5.10 -0.60
C LYS A 99 18.01 -5.56 0.81
N SER A 100 18.00 -4.64 1.78
CA SER A 100 17.59 -4.95 3.15
C SER A 100 16.12 -5.42 3.22
N PHE A 101 15.24 -4.76 2.47
CA PHE A 101 13.84 -5.15 2.40
C PHE A 101 13.62 -6.48 1.65
N ALA A 102 14.36 -6.72 0.58
CA ALA A 102 14.31 -7.99 -0.14
C ALA A 102 14.76 -9.18 0.74
N LEU A 103 15.76 -8.96 1.61
CA LEU A 103 16.20 -9.94 2.58
C LEU A 103 15.06 -10.28 3.57
N LEU A 104 14.42 -9.26 4.14
CA LEU A 104 13.26 -9.41 5.02
C LEU A 104 12.15 -10.25 4.36
N GLN A 105 11.82 -9.95 3.09
CA GLN A 105 10.79 -10.68 2.35
C GLN A 105 11.19 -12.12 2.06
N LYS A 106 12.46 -12.35 1.66
CA LYS A 106 13.00 -13.69 1.40
C LYS A 106 12.90 -14.59 2.63
N ASP A 107 13.26 -14.05 3.79
CA ASP A 107 13.28 -14.80 5.05
C ASP A 107 11.90 -14.84 5.71
N ARG A 108 10.90 -14.15 5.12
CA ARG A 108 9.51 -14.08 5.59
C ARG A 108 9.38 -13.55 7.03
N LEU A 109 10.25 -12.63 7.39
CA LEU A 109 10.24 -12.00 8.71
C LEU A 109 9.39 -10.74 8.72
N THR A 110 8.88 -10.41 9.89
CA THR A 110 8.17 -9.15 10.15
C THR A 110 9.15 -8.04 10.53
N PHE A 111 8.70 -6.80 10.45
CA PHE A 111 9.45 -5.66 10.97
C PHE A 111 9.78 -5.81 12.47
N ALA A 112 8.87 -6.40 13.25
CA ALA A 112 9.06 -6.57 14.68
C ALA A 112 10.23 -7.52 14.96
N GLU A 113 10.25 -8.68 14.32
CA GLU A 113 11.29 -9.70 14.50
C GLU A 113 12.69 -9.20 14.12
N VAL A 114 12.80 -8.34 13.10
CA VAL A 114 14.11 -7.84 12.68
C VAL A 114 14.55 -6.60 13.47
N CYS A 115 13.62 -5.77 13.93
CA CYS A 115 13.95 -4.57 14.69
C CYS A 115 14.17 -4.84 16.19
N ASP A 116 13.80 -6.00 16.68
CA ASP A 116 14.04 -6.41 18.05
C ASP A 116 15.47 -6.98 18.18
N GLU A 117 16.29 -6.37 19.02
CA GLU A 117 17.69 -6.78 19.17
C GLU A 117 17.88 -8.20 19.71
N GLU A 118 16.92 -8.69 20.52
CA GLU A 118 16.98 -10.02 21.11
C GLU A 118 16.50 -11.12 20.14
N GLN A 119 15.65 -10.77 19.18
CA GLN A 119 15.02 -11.71 18.24
C GLN A 119 15.63 -11.67 16.83
N ALA A 120 16.37 -10.62 16.50
CA ALA A 120 16.92 -10.45 15.17
C ALA A 120 17.87 -11.59 14.78
N PRO A 121 17.70 -12.22 13.60
CA PRO A 121 18.61 -13.24 13.13
C PRO A 121 20.05 -12.68 12.96
N GLN A 122 21.04 -13.55 13.13
CA GLN A 122 22.47 -13.15 13.08
C GLN A 122 22.89 -12.55 11.73
N ASP A 123 22.21 -12.92 10.64
CA ASP A 123 22.49 -12.40 9.31
C ASP A 123 22.01 -10.95 9.09
N TYR A 124 21.28 -10.40 10.06
CA TYR A 124 20.82 -9.01 10.02
C TYR A 124 21.77 -8.12 10.80
N ASP A 125 22.77 -7.61 10.12
CA ASP A 125 23.71 -6.68 10.73
C ASP A 125 23.02 -5.38 11.20
N LEU A 126 23.72 -4.59 12.00
CA LEU A 126 23.21 -3.34 12.57
C LEU A 126 22.66 -2.40 11.49
N MET A 127 23.33 -2.29 10.35
CA MET A 127 22.93 -1.39 9.27
C MET A 127 21.70 -1.89 8.53
N THR A 128 21.57 -3.20 8.34
CA THR A 128 20.38 -3.83 7.75
C THR A 128 19.16 -3.62 8.66
N ARG A 129 19.29 -3.87 9.95
CA ARG A 129 18.23 -3.62 10.95
C ARG A 129 17.84 -2.15 11.01
N HIS A 130 18.82 -1.24 11.00
CA HIS A 130 18.56 0.20 11.00
C HIS A 130 17.75 0.64 9.77
N ARG A 131 18.12 0.18 8.57
CA ARG A 131 17.37 0.51 7.33
C ARG A 131 15.94 -0.03 7.37
N ILE A 132 15.75 -1.26 7.85
CA ILE A 132 14.42 -1.86 8.01
C ILE A 132 13.60 -1.06 9.02
N GLY A 133 14.21 -0.63 10.12
CA GLY A 133 13.57 0.25 11.11
C GLY A 133 13.13 1.59 10.53
N MET A 134 13.95 2.20 9.67
CA MET A 134 13.59 3.44 8.96
C MET A 134 12.40 3.23 8.00
N ILE A 135 12.38 2.11 7.25
CA ILE A 135 11.25 1.77 6.38
C ILE A 135 9.97 1.61 7.23
N ARG A 136 10.04 0.82 8.29
CA ARG A 136 8.94 0.63 9.25
C ARG A 136 8.41 1.98 9.74
N GLN A 137 9.28 2.80 10.32
CA GLN A 137 8.89 4.09 10.86
C GLN A 137 8.19 4.96 9.82
N ARG A 138 8.74 5.03 8.60
CA ARG A 138 8.15 5.85 7.53
C ARG A 138 6.76 5.37 7.13
N VAL A 139 6.60 4.05 6.95
CA VAL A 139 5.31 3.45 6.58
C VAL A 139 4.27 3.67 7.68
N PHE A 140 4.62 3.41 8.96
CA PHE A 140 3.68 3.61 10.06
C PHE A 140 3.29 5.09 10.24
N THR A 141 4.25 6.02 10.12
CA THR A 141 3.93 7.47 10.15
C THR A 141 2.92 7.85 9.05
N MET A 142 3.02 7.25 7.86
CA MET A 142 2.05 7.50 6.78
C MET A 142 0.67 6.93 7.10
N LEU A 143 0.61 5.74 7.68
CA LEU A 143 -0.65 5.11 8.10
C LEU A 143 -1.34 5.92 9.20
N ASP A 144 -0.57 6.38 10.19
CA ASP A 144 -1.08 7.25 11.28
C ASP A 144 -1.63 8.56 10.70
N ALA A 145 -0.88 9.22 9.81
CA ALA A 145 -1.32 10.46 9.16
C ALA A 145 -2.62 10.27 8.35
N ALA A 146 -2.81 9.08 7.78
CA ALA A 146 -4.03 8.73 7.05
C ALA A 146 -5.17 8.25 7.98
N ARG A 147 -4.95 8.19 9.28
CA ARG A 147 -5.91 7.66 10.29
C ARG A 147 -6.39 6.25 9.95
N VAL A 148 -5.44 5.39 9.61
CA VAL A 148 -5.69 3.99 9.23
C VAL A 148 -5.51 3.06 10.43
N LEU A 149 -4.65 3.45 11.35
CA LEU A 149 -4.37 2.76 12.61
C LEU A 149 -5.16 3.38 13.75
#